data_7a358b9b1de51648f97a075e031a1723
#
_entry.id   7a358b9b1de51648f97a075e031a1723
#
_cell.length_a   1.000
_cell.length_b   1.000
_cell.length_c   1.000
_cell.angle_alpha   90.00
_cell.angle_beta   90.00
_cell.angle_gamma   90.00
#
_symmetry.space_group_name_H-M   'P 1'
#
loop_
_entity.id
_entity.type
_entity.pdbx_description
1 polymer ?
#
loop_
_entity_poly.entity_id
_entity_poly.type
_entity_poly.pdbx_seq_one_letter_code
_entity_poly.pdbx_strand_id
1 'polypeptide(L)'
;LSPVDKLRLVEELAGRGGVAMVGDGVNDAPALARATVGLAVAEGTEAALQSADVGLLSLAALPRAFRLSRLTLGVVRQNVAFAVGLKGLFLLTTLMGYTGLWIAVLADSGALVLVTANSLRLLRSRV
;
A
#
# COMPACT_ATOMS: atom_id res chain seq x y z
N LEU A 1 -20.36 -21.85 -7.32
CA LEU A 1 -20.90 -20.96 -6.30
C LEU A 1 -21.70 -19.83 -6.92
N SER A 2 -22.83 -19.50 -6.32
CA SER A 2 -23.61 -18.34 -6.73
C SER A 2 -22.93 -17.05 -6.26
N PRO A 3 -23.27 -15.89 -6.85
CA PRO A 3 -22.72 -14.60 -6.36
C PRO A 3 -23.00 -14.35 -4.89
N VAL A 4 -24.16 -14.77 -4.39
CA VAL A 4 -24.52 -14.62 -2.96
C VAL A 4 -23.63 -15.51 -2.09
N ASP A 5 -23.34 -16.73 -2.53
CA ASP A 5 -22.46 -17.64 -1.80
C ASP A 5 -21.03 -17.12 -1.73
N LYS A 6 -20.53 -16.53 -2.83
CA LYS A 6 -19.19 -15.91 -2.87
C LYS A 6 -19.11 -14.72 -1.90
N LEU A 7 -20.14 -13.87 -1.89
CA LEU A 7 -20.19 -12.74 -0.97
C LEU A 7 -20.17 -13.19 0.48
N ARG A 8 -20.99 -14.20 0.80
CA ARG A 8 -21.08 -14.74 2.16
C ARG A 8 -19.75 -15.34 2.62
N LEU A 9 -19.09 -16.10 1.73
CA LEU A 9 -17.78 -16.68 2.04
C LEU A 9 -16.73 -15.60 2.29
N VAL A 10 -16.71 -14.57 1.46
CA VAL A 10 -15.77 -13.44 1.60
C VAL A 10 -16.01 -12.70 2.93
N GLU A 11 -17.27 -12.45 3.27
CA GLU A 11 -17.61 -11.78 4.56
C GLU A 11 -17.15 -12.61 5.75
N GLU A 12 -17.33 -13.93 5.70
CA GLU A 12 -16.89 -14.82 6.76
C GLU A 12 -15.37 -14.81 6.90
N LEU A 13 -14.64 -14.94 5.80
CA LEU A 13 -13.17 -14.94 5.81
C LEU A 13 -12.59 -13.59 6.24
N ALA A 14 -13.20 -12.49 5.80
CA ALA A 14 -12.76 -11.15 6.19
C ALA A 14 -12.89 -10.94 7.69
N GLY A 15 -13.92 -11.52 8.33
CA GLY A 15 -14.11 -11.46 9.78
C GLY A 15 -13.10 -12.28 10.56
N ARG A 16 -12.42 -13.23 9.93
CA ARG A 16 -11.47 -14.14 10.59
C ARG A 16 -10.01 -13.68 10.55
N GLY A 17 -9.68 -12.65 9.78
CA GLY A 17 -8.30 -12.19 9.72
C GLY A 17 -7.91 -11.56 8.39
N GLY A 18 -8.87 -11.37 7.53
CA GLY A 18 -8.64 -10.75 6.25
C GLY A 18 -8.68 -11.75 5.10
N VAL A 19 -9.06 -11.27 3.93
CA VAL A 19 -9.16 -12.08 2.73
C VAL A 19 -8.83 -11.24 1.50
N ALA A 20 -8.06 -11.84 0.58
CA ALA A 20 -7.84 -11.29 -0.74
C ALA A 20 -8.71 -12.06 -1.73
N MET A 21 -9.50 -11.33 -2.52
CA MET A 21 -10.38 -11.91 -3.53
C MET A 21 -9.90 -11.50 -4.90
N VAL A 22 -9.75 -12.47 -5.79
CA VAL A 22 -9.40 -12.24 -7.20
C VAL A 22 -10.59 -12.63 -8.06
N GLY A 23 -11.02 -11.75 -8.94
CA GLY A 23 -12.15 -12.02 -9.82
C GLY A 23 -12.08 -11.21 -11.11
N ASP A 24 -12.80 -11.64 -12.12
CA ASP A 24 -12.83 -11.04 -13.44
C ASP A 24 -14.24 -10.78 -13.98
N GLY A 25 -15.27 -11.21 -13.26
CA GLY A 25 -16.64 -11.19 -13.75
C GLY A 25 -17.57 -10.24 -13.00
N VAL A 26 -18.71 -9.97 -13.61
CA VAL A 26 -19.75 -9.12 -13.00
C VAL A 26 -20.26 -9.72 -11.68
N ASN A 27 -20.36 -11.05 -11.62
CA ASN A 27 -20.84 -11.76 -10.45
C ASN A 27 -19.91 -11.66 -9.25
N ASP A 28 -18.67 -11.29 -9.46
CA ASP A 28 -17.66 -11.19 -8.40
C ASP A 28 -17.60 -9.79 -7.78
N ALA A 29 -18.22 -8.78 -8.40
CA ALA A 29 -18.11 -7.40 -7.95
C ALA A 29 -18.50 -7.19 -6.47
N PRO A 30 -19.63 -7.75 -5.98
CA PRO A 30 -19.97 -7.62 -4.55
C PRO A 30 -18.93 -8.25 -3.62
N ALA A 31 -18.41 -9.43 -3.99
CA ALA A 31 -17.38 -10.11 -3.21
C ALA A 31 -16.06 -9.34 -3.22
N LEU A 32 -15.69 -8.76 -4.36
CA LEU A 32 -14.49 -7.92 -4.47
C LEU A 32 -14.59 -6.69 -3.57
N ALA A 33 -15.74 -6.05 -3.54
CA ALA A 33 -15.96 -4.86 -2.71
C ALA A 33 -15.91 -5.19 -1.21
N ARG A 34 -16.32 -6.38 -0.81
CA ARG A 34 -16.34 -6.82 0.59
C ARG A 34 -15.05 -7.44 1.07
N ALA A 35 -14.19 -7.88 0.17
CA ALA A 35 -12.90 -8.45 0.55
C ALA A 35 -12.02 -7.40 1.24
N THR A 36 -11.11 -7.86 2.07
CA THR A 36 -10.10 -6.97 2.66
C THR A 36 -9.29 -6.32 1.56
N VAL A 37 -8.88 -7.09 0.56
CA VAL A 37 -8.26 -6.60 -0.67
C VAL A 37 -8.95 -7.28 -1.85
N GLY A 38 -9.57 -6.51 -2.74
CA GLY A 38 -10.17 -7.00 -3.97
C GLY A 38 -9.23 -6.75 -5.15
N LEU A 39 -8.91 -7.81 -5.90
CA LEU A 39 -8.05 -7.75 -7.07
C LEU A 39 -8.86 -8.14 -8.31
N ALA A 40 -8.96 -7.25 -9.27
CA ALA A 40 -9.66 -7.51 -10.53
C ALA A 40 -8.66 -7.71 -11.66
N VAL A 41 -8.90 -8.71 -12.50
CA VAL A 41 -8.09 -8.94 -13.70
C VAL A 41 -8.49 -7.93 -14.77
N ALA A 42 -7.53 -7.35 -15.47
CA ALA A 42 -7.75 -6.26 -16.44
C ALA A 42 -8.69 -6.66 -17.59
N GLU A 43 -8.75 -7.94 -17.93
CA GLU A 43 -9.66 -8.46 -18.95
C GLU A 43 -11.09 -8.63 -18.43
N GLY A 44 -11.31 -8.39 -17.14
CA GLY A 44 -12.61 -8.49 -16.52
C GLY A 44 -13.52 -7.32 -16.86
N THR A 45 -14.73 -7.36 -16.31
CA THR A 45 -15.72 -6.31 -16.54
C THR A 45 -15.32 -5.02 -15.82
N GLU A 46 -15.83 -3.90 -16.34
CA GLU A 46 -15.64 -2.60 -15.71
C GLU A 46 -16.20 -2.58 -14.27
N ALA A 47 -17.32 -3.27 -14.05
CA ALA A 47 -17.91 -3.37 -12.71
C ALA A 47 -16.96 -4.02 -11.71
N ALA A 48 -16.25 -5.09 -12.13
CA ALA A 48 -15.27 -5.75 -11.28
C ALA A 48 -14.08 -4.82 -11.01
N LEU A 49 -13.60 -4.11 -12.02
CA LEU A 49 -12.49 -3.16 -11.87
C LEU A 49 -12.84 -2.01 -10.93
N GLN A 50 -14.05 -1.48 -11.01
CA GLN A 50 -14.50 -0.40 -10.14
C GLN A 50 -14.69 -0.84 -8.69
N SER A 51 -15.03 -2.11 -8.48
CA SER A 51 -15.24 -2.66 -7.14
C SER A 51 -13.96 -3.13 -6.47
N ALA A 52 -12.87 -3.25 -7.22
CA ALA A 52 -11.61 -3.78 -6.73
C ALA A 52 -10.68 -2.67 -6.22
N ASP A 53 -9.79 -3.03 -5.32
CA ASP A 53 -8.73 -2.14 -4.84
C ASP A 53 -7.52 -2.14 -5.76
N VAL A 54 -7.29 -3.25 -6.46
CA VAL A 54 -6.15 -3.44 -7.35
C VAL A 54 -6.61 -4.00 -8.68
N GLY A 55 -6.14 -3.44 -9.78
CA GLY A 55 -6.32 -3.99 -11.12
C GLY A 55 -5.06 -4.70 -11.58
N LEU A 56 -5.21 -5.94 -12.05
CA LEU A 56 -4.10 -6.74 -12.57
C LEU A 56 -4.20 -6.86 -14.09
N LEU A 57 -3.08 -6.79 -14.79
CA LEU A 57 -3.05 -6.99 -16.24
C LEU A 57 -3.40 -8.43 -16.63
N SER A 58 -3.01 -9.38 -15.79
CA SER A 58 -3.36 -10.78 -15.94
C SER A 58 -3.24 -11.47 -14.59
N LEU A 59 -3.78 -12.68 -14.48
CA LEU A 59 -3.64 -13.48 -13.26
C LEU A 59 -2.17 -13.80 -12.96
N ALA A 60 -1.34 -13.91 -13.99
CA ALA A 60 0.10 -14.14 -13.84
C ALA A 60 0.83 -12.98 -13.15
N ALA A 61 0.24 -11.78 -13.10
CA ALA A 61 0.80 -10.63 -12.39
C ALA A 61 0.60 -10.70 -10.87
N LEU A 62 -0.21 -11.63 -10.36
CA LEU A 62 -0.52 -11.72 -8.94
C LEU A 62 0.73 -11.91 -8.06
N PRO A 63 1.69 -12.80 -8.35
CA PRO A 63 2.91 -12.91 -7.54
C PRO A 63 3.74 -11.63 -7.52
N ARG A 64 3.77 -10.91 -8.65
CA ARG A 64 4.47 -9.60 -8.72
C ARG A 64 3.80 -8.57 -7.83
N ALA A 65 2.46 -8.55 -7.80
CA ALA A 65 1.70 -7.64 -6.94
C ALA A 65 2.02 -7.87 -5.48
N PHE A 66 2.08 -9.12 -5.03
CA PHE A 66 2.46 -9.45 -3.65
C PHE A 66 3.89 -9.03 -3.33
N ARG A 67 4.83 -9.29 -4.23
CA ARG A 67 6.23 -8.90 -4.02
C ARG A 67 6.38 -7.39 -3.96
N LEU A 68 5.71 -6.67 -4.86
CA LEU A 68 5.74 -5.21 -4.86
C LEU A 68 5.12 -4.65 -3.58
N SER A 69 4.02 -5.23 -3.10
CA SER A 69 3.38 -4.83 -1.85
C SER A 69 4.32 -4.97 -0.66
N ARG A 70 5.04 -6.08 -0.56
CA ARG A 70 6.02 -6.29 0.52
C ARG A 70 7.17 -5.30 0.44
N LEU A 71 7.67 -5.04 -0.76
CA LEU A 71 8.74 -4.06 -0.98
C LEU A 71 8.27 -2.65 -0.60
N THR A 72 7.05 -2.30 -0.99
CA THR A 72 6.44 -1.00 -0.66
C THR A 72 6.32 -0.81 0.84
N LEU A 73 5.83 -1.83 1.57
CA LEU A 73 5.74 -1.77 3.03
C LEU A 73 7.12 -1.59 3.67
N GLY A 74 8.14 -2.26 3.14
CA GLY A 74 9.52 -2.10 3.60
C GLY A 74 10.01 -0.66 3.44
N VAL A 75 9.78 -0.08 2.27
CA VAL A 75 10.16 1.31 1.98
C VAL A 75 9.40 2.29 2.88
N VAL A 76 8.10 2.09 3.05
CA VAL A 76 7.27 2.92 3.94
C VAL A 76 7.80 2.88 5.37
N ARG A 77 8.11 1.69 5.89
CA ARG A 77 8.67 1.55 7.23
C ARG A 77 10.01 2.27 7.37
N GLN A 78 10.88 2.16 6.38
CA GLN A 78 12.16 2.88 6.37
C GLN A 78 11.94 4.39 6.37
N ASN A 79 11.02 4.89 5.54
CA ASN A 79 10.73 6.32 5.44
C ASN A 79 10.16 6.86 6.75
N VAL A 80 9.22 6.14 7.36
CA VAL A 80 8.61 6.54 8.64
C VAL A 80 9.66 6.53 9.75
N ALA A 81 10.46 5.48 9.85
CA ALA A 81 11.50 5.37 10.88
C ALA A 81 12.52 6.50 10.75
N PHE A 82 12.96 6.79 9.53
CA PHE A 82 13.90 7.88 9.25
C PHE A 82 13.31 9.24 9.62
N ALA A 83 12.08 9.52 9.17
CA ALA A 83 11.43 10.81 9.42
C ALA A 83 11.18 11.05 10.92
N VAL A 84 10.66 10.04 11.62
CA VAL A 84 10.38 10.13 13.06
C VAL A 84 11.68 10.26 13.85
N GLY A 85 12.68 9.45 13.51
CA GLY A 85 13.98 9.49 14.18
C GLY A 85 14.67 10.85 14.02
N LEU A 86 14.66 11.40 12.80
CA LEU A 86 15.27 12.69 12.52
C LEU A 86 14.54 13.83 13.25
N LYS A 87 13.22 13.83 13.22
CA LYS A 87 12.41 14.83 13.93
C LYS A 87 12.61 14.76 15.44
N GLY A 88 12.68 13.56 15.99
CA GLY A 88 12.96 13.36 17.41
C GLY A 88 14.32 13.88 17.80
N LEU A 89 15.32 13.61 16.98
CA LEU A 89 16.69 14.12 17.21
C LEU A 89 16.73 15.64 17.19
N PHE A 90 16.10 16.29 16.21
CA PHE A 90 16.07 17.75 16.11
C PHE A 90 15.24 18.38 17.22
N LEU A 91 14.16 17.76 17.65
CA LEU A 91 13.38 18.23 18.79
C LEU A 91 14.26 18.21 20.05
N LEU A 92 14.99 17.13 20.27
CA LEU A 92 15.90 17.02 21.42
C LEU A 92 16.98 18.08 21.38
N THR A 93 17.63 18.30 20.24
CA THR A 93 18.68 19.31 20.10
C THR A 93 18.14 20.74 20.26
N THR A 94 16.91 20.99 19.81
CA THR A 94 16.24 22.28 19.97
C THR A 94 15.95 22.57 21.45
N LEU A 95 15.48 21.56 22.19
CA LEU A 95 15.24 21.70 23.63
C LEU A 95 16.54 21.93 24.40
N MET A 96 17.64 21.42 23.92
CA MET A 96 18.98 21.66 24.50
C MET A 96 19.60 22.99 24.06
N GLY A 97 18.94 23.70 23.14
CA GLY A 97 19.39 25.01 22.67
C GLY A 97 20.49 24.97 21.60
N TYR A 98 20.82 23.81 21.07
CA TYR A 98 21.89 23.66 20.08
C TYR A 98 21.44 23.88 18.63
N THR A 99 20.14 23.80 18.36
CA THR A 99 19.63 23.87 16.99
C THR A 99 18.87 25.16 16.76
N GLY A 100 19.28 25.93 15.75
CA GLY A 100 18.54 27.12 15.32
C GLY A 100 17.41 26.77 14.36
N LEU A 101 16.47 27.72 14.21
CA LEU A 101 15.30 27.54 13.35
C LEU A 101 15.69 27.18 11.90
N TRP A 102 16.71 27.85 11.36
CA TRP A 102 17.17 27.62 10.00
C TRP A 102 17.70 26.18 9.77
N ILE A 103 18.44 25.68 10.75
CA ILE A 103 18.98 24.31 10.69
C ILE A 103 17.81 23.31 10.71
N ALA A 104 16.80 23.54 11.55
CA ALA A 104 15.62 22.67 11.60
C ALA A 104 14.85 22.67 10.27
N VAL A 105 14.66 23.83 9.64
CA VAL A 105 13.98 23.96 8.35
C VAL A 105 14.76 23.24 7.24
N LEU A 106 16.10 23.44 7.19
CA LEU A 106 16.94 22.76 6.21
C LEU A 106 16.93 21.25 6.39
N ALA A 107 16.92 20.78 7.64
CA ALA A 107 16.87 19.35 7.93
C ALA A 107 15.54 18.74 7.52
N ASP A 108 14.41 19.40 7.77
CA ASP A 108 13.10 18.95 7.32
C ASP A 108 13.02 18.86 5.80
N SER A 109 13.53 19.85 5.09
CA SER A 109 13.57 19.85 3.63
C SER A 109 14.47 18.74 3.09
N GLY A 110 15.64 18.53 3.69
CA GLY A 110 16.55 17.46 3.32
C GLY A 110 15.95 16.08 3.59
N ALA A 111 15.26 15.89 4.70
CA ALA A 111 14.57 14.65 5.03
C ALA A 111 13.49 14.34 4.01
N LEU A 112 12.71 15.34 3.59
CA LEU A 112 11.67 15.17 2.57
C LEU A 112 12.28 14.70 1.24
N VAL A 113 13.39 15.29 0.82
CA VAL A 113 14.09 14.88 -0.41
C VAL A 113 14.59 13.45 -0.30
N LEU A 114 15.20 13.07 0.82
CA LEU A 114 15.71 11.71 1.04
C LEU A 114 14.59 10.68 1.06
N VAL A 115 13.48 10.98 1.74
CA VAL A 115 12.31 10.09 1.80
C VAL A 115 11.70 9.94 0.41
N THR A 116 11.59 11.02 -0.35
CA THR A 116 11.07 10.97 -1.72
C THR A 116 11.99 10.13 -2.61
N ALA A 117 13.30 10.32 -2.53
CA ALA A 117 14.25 9.52 -3.28
C ALA A 117 14.17 8.04 -2.93
N ASN A 118 14.00 7.71 -1.64
CA ASN A 118 13.83 6.34 -1.20
C ASN A 118 12.55 5.72 -1.76
N SER A 119 11.45 6.47 -1.80
CA SER A 119 10.20 6.02 -2.39
C SER A 119 10.31 5.80 -3.89
N LEU A 120 11.09 6.62 -4.59
CA LEU A 120 11.30 6.48 -6.04
C LEU A 120 12.04 5.18 -6.41
N ARG A 121 12.72 4.53 -5.46
CA ARG A 121 13.31 3.22 -5.71
C ARG A 121 12.28 2.18 -6.14
N LEU A 122 11.02 2.34 -5.73
CA LEU A 122 9.94 1.44 -6.11
C LEU A 122 9.70 1.46 -7.62
N LEU A 123 9.91 2.59 -8.29
CA LEU A 123 9.76 2.71 -9.74
C LEU A 123 10.85 1.96 -10.50
N ARG A 124 12.03 1.77 -9.89
CA ARG A 124 13.16 1.09 -10.48
C ARG A 124 13.23 -0.39 -10.10
N SER A 125 12.40 -0.81 -9.16
CA SER A 125 12.43 -2.21 -8.72
C SER A 125 11.89 -3.13 -9.82
N ARG A 126 12.61 -4.23 -10.04
CA ARG A 126 12.19 -5.28 -10.95
C ARG A 126 11.52 -6.38 -10.13
N VAL A 127 10.20 -6.40 -10.21
CA VAL A 127 9.40 -7.33 -9.39
C VAL A 127 8.66 -8.31 -10.27
#